data_871b47e7d08af81cd379f80621a44127
#
_entry.id   871b47e7d08af81cd379f80621a44127
#
_cell.length_a   1.000
_cell.length_b   1.000
_cell.length_c   1.000
_cell.angle_alpha   90.00
_cell.angle_beta   90.00
_cell.angle_gamma   90.00
#
_symmetry.space_group_name_H-M   'P 1'
#
loop_
_entity.id
_entity.type
_entity.pdbx_description
1 polymer ?
#
loop_
_entity_poly.entity_id
_entity_poly.type
_entity_poly.pdbx_seq_one_letter_code
_entity_poly.pdbx_strand_id
1 'polypeptide(L)'
;MVEIVSAHTDLRRQGVRYTGLCPFHDERSPSFSVQSEEKLYHCFGCGVGGDLFDFVIAIENVDFPTAVESLAERYGVEVKREDEDPQAEERRKARQRLTELMERTASFYSSFFGDAPEAAKAREYLAGRGLGEEILKDFGVGFAPSAWDTLLIKGQQAGYSIPELLRTGLAQKNNKGGVYDRFRARITFPIRDARGRVVGFGARATRDEQKPKYLNSAEGELFHKSEILYGIDRARGPMAKAGRAVVVEGYTDVIALHQAGFTEAVGVMGTSITEAQIAMLSATVDTIVLALDADAAGRKAMLRAQQVAAGRSLRILVVAMPAGVDPAEIATAEGGAETFRELVDAAVELPEFHIELVLAEVDPNSPQSRDKVLGDA
;
A
#
# COMPACT_ATOMS: atom_id res chain seq x y z
N MET A 1 5.76 -29.96 10.15
CA MET A 1 4.78 -29.67 9.10
C MET A 1 3.33 -29.73 9.61
N VAL A 2 2.81 -30.94 9.94
CA VAL A 2 1.40 -31.08 10.37
C VAL A 2 1.05 -30.17 11.54
N GLU A 3 1.87 -30.10 12.58
CA GLU A 3 1.67 -29.24 13.75
C GLU A 3 1.54 -27.75 13.40
N ILE A 4 2.40 -27.27 12.50
CA ILE A 4 2.38 -25.86 12.06
C ILE A 4 1.11 -25.58 11.27
N VAL A 5 0.77 -26.46 10.32
CA VAL A 5 -0.43 -26.31 9.49
C VAL A 5 -1.72 -26.41 10.32
N SER A 6 -1.74 -27.31 11.33
CA SER A 6 -2.90 -27.48 12.23
C SER A 6 -3.20 -26.25 13.09
N ALA A 7 -2.28 -25.31 13.22
CA ALA A 7 -2.55 -24.02 13.86
C ALA A 7 -3.44 -23.09 12.99
N HIS A 8 -3.57 -23.38 11.69
CA HIS A 8 -4.28 -22.53 10.72
C HIS A 8 -5.49 -23.21 10.07
N THR A 9 -5.59 -24.55 10.16
CA THR A 9 -6.73 -25.32 9.64
C THR A 9 -6.85 -26.68 10.33
N ASP A 10 -8.08 -27.18 10.44
CA ASP A 10 -8.35 -28.50 11.00
C ASP A 10 -7.96 -29.59 10.00
N LEU A 11 -6.94 -30.38 10.34
CA LEU A 11 -6.45 -31.47 9.54
C LEU A 11 -6.98 -32.82 10.00
N ARG A 12 -7.50 -33.64 9.07
CA ARG A 12 -7.92 -35.02 9.31
C ARG A 12 -6.98 -35.98 8.59
N ARG A 13 -6.52 -36.99 9.31
CA ARG A 13 -5.63 -37.99 8.73
C ARG A 13 -6.39 -38.91 7.75
N GLN A 14 -5.87 -39.04 6.55
CA GLN A 14 -6.36 -39.97 5.52
C GLN A 14 -5.18 -40.81 5.00
N GLY A 15 -4.95 -41.97 5.61
CA GLY A 15 -3.80 -42.82 5.29
C GLY A 15 -2.47 -42.15 5.65
N VAL A 16 -1.63 -41.91 4.65
CA VAL A 16 -0.32 -41.25 4.78
C VAL A 16 -0.40 -39.72 4.67
N ARG A 17 -1.57 -39.18 4.35
CA ARG A 17 -1.79 -37.72 4.16
C ARG A 17 -2.72 -37.18 5.24
N TYR A 18 -2.66 -35.87 5.39
CA TYR A 18 -3.63 -35.11 6.18
C TYR A 18 -4.39 -34.17 5.25
N THR A 19 -5.70 -34.10 5.38
CA THR A 19 -6.55 -33.25 4.54
C THR A 19 -7.39 -32.31 5.38
N GLY A 20 -7.63 -31.12 4.90
CA GLY A 20 -8.43 -30.08 5.56
C GLY A 20 -8.91 -29.02 4.58
N LEU A 21 -9.56 -27.98 5.10
CA LEU A 21 -9.88 -26.79 4.33
C LEU A 21 -8.60 -26.00 4.08
N CYS A 22 -8.49 -25.35 2.94
CA CYS A 22 -7.32 -24.55 2.59
C CYS A 22 -7.25 -23.26 3.42
N PRO A 23 -6.12 -22.94 4.06
CA PRO A 23 -5.98 -21.67 4.78
C PRO A 23 -5.71 -20.46 3.86
N PHE A 24 -5.55 -20.68 2.56
CA PHE A 24 -5.20 -19.66 1.59
C PHE A 24 -6.38 -19.23 0.71
N HIS A 25 -7.50 -19.95 0.70
CA HIS A 25 -8.73 -19.58 0.02
C HIS A 25 -9.97 -20.15 0.72
N ASP A 26 -11.10 -19.51 0.54
CA ASP A 26 -12.36 -19.96 1.12
C ASP A 26 -12.93 -21.14 0.31
N GLU A 27 -13.18 -22.28 0.99
CA GLU A 27 -13.79 -23.46 0.38
C GLU A 27 -14.72 -24.18 1.39
N ARG A 28 -15.65 -24.95 0.86
CA ARG A 28 -16.60 -25.74 1.69
C ARG A 28 -16.28 -27.23 1.77
N SER A 29 -15.41 -27.70 0.89
CA SER A 29 -14.97 -29.10 0.84
C SER A 29 -13.45 -29.16 0.95
N PRO A 30 -12.89 -30.09 1.76
CA PRO A 30 -11.45 -30.19 1.95
C PRO A 30 -10.70 -30.46 0.64
N SER A 31 -9.87 -29.55 0.20
CA SER A 31 -8.98 -29.69 -0.96
C SER A 31 -7.50 -29.52 -0.61
N PHE A 32 -7.21 -29.15 0.62
CA PHE A 32 -5.84 -28.97 1.10
C PHE A 32 -5.27 -30.28 1.65
N SER A 33 -4.09 -30.67 1.18
CA SER A 33 -3.42 -31.91 1.53
C SER A 33 -2.00 -31.66 2.05
N VAL A 34 -1.66 -32.27 3.18
CA VAL A 34 -0.31 -32.26 3.76
C VAL A 34 0.26 -33.68 3.77
N GLN A 35 1.43 -33.82 3.20
CA GLN A 35 2.19 -35.09 3.19
C GLN A 35 3.33 -34.97 4.21
N SER A 36 3.13 -35.59 5.36
CA SER A 36 4.00 -35.42 6.52
C SER A 36 5.43 -35.93 6.30
N GLU A 37 5.59 -37.04 5.61
CA GLU A 37 6.89 -37.68 5.36
C GLU A 37 7.74 -36.84 4.38
N GLU A 38 7.13 -36.34 3.32
CA GLU A 38 7.80 -35.52 2.30
C GLU A 38 7.90 -34.06 2.72
N LYS A 39 7.20 -33.65 3.81
CA LYS A 39 7.10 -32.28 4.29
C LYS A 39 6.59 -31.30 3.23
N LEU A 40 5.65 -31.77 2.40
CA LEU A 40 5.02 -31.01 1.35
C LEU A 40 3.54 -30.76 1.64
N TYR A 41 3.02 -29.68 1.12
CA TYR A 41 1.58 -29.42 1.07
C TYR A 41 1.16 -29.06 -0.35
N HIS A 42 -0.11 -29.31 -0.67
CA HIS A 42 -0.72 -28.92 -1.92
C HIS A 42 -2.23 -28.73 -1.75
N CYS A 43 -2.75 -27.65 -2.30
CA CYS A 43 -4.19 -27.43 -2.40
C CYS A 43 -4.67 -27.74 -3.82
N PHE A 44 -5.60 -28.70 -3.94
CA PHE A 44 -6.19 -29.06 -5.23
C PHE A 44 -7.28 -28.07 -5.68
N GLY A 45 -7.69 -27.15 -4.82
CA GLY A 45 -8.64 -26.07 -5.15
C GLY A 45 -7.98 -24.86 -5.80
N CYS A 46 -6.98 -24.26 -5.13
CA CYS A 46 -6.31 -23.05 -5.62
C CYS A 46 -4.91 -23.29 -6.21
N GLY A 47 -4.41 -24.54 -6.21
CA GLY A 47 -3.12 -24.91 -6.78
C GLY A 47 -1.89 -24.49 -5.94
N VAL A 48 -2.06 -23.81 -4.81
CA VAL A 48 -0.94 -23.45 -3.92
C VAL A 48 -0.31 -24.71 -3.35
N GLY A 49 1.01 -24.75 -3.30
CA GLY A 49 1.76 -25.88 -2.76
C GLY A 49 3.22 -25.56 -2.56
N GLY A 50 3.91 -26.37 -1.78
CA GLY A 50 5.31 -26.18 -1.47
C GLY A 50 5.75 -26.97 -0.26
N ASP A 51 6.90 -26.59 0.29
CA ASP A 51 7.44 -27.20 1.51
C ASP A 51 7.01 -26.44 2.78
N LEU A 52 7.64 -26.75 3.90
CA LEU A 52 7.36 -26.11 5.19
C LEU A 52 7.68 -24.61 5.18
N PHE A 53 8.77 -24.23 4.51
CA PHE A 53 9.17 -22.83 4.44
C PHE A 53 8.23 -22.04 3.54
N ASP A 54 7.84 -22.61 2.41
CA ASP A 54 6.84 -22.02 1.51
C ASP A 54 5.50 -21.79 2.22
N PHE A 55 5.09 -22.74 3.08
CA PHE A 55 3.87 -22.59 3.88
C PHE A 55 3.97 -21.40 4.85
N VAL A 56 5.08 -21.31 5.60
CA VAL A 56 5.28 -20.19 6.57
C VAL A 56 5.41 -18.87 5.84
N ILE A 57 6.15 -18.81 4.74
CA ILE A 57 6.27 -17.62 3.89
C ILE A 57 4.89 -17.13 3.44
N ALA A 58 4.04 -18.07 2.97
CA ALA A 58 2.72 -17.72 2.45
C ALA A 58 1.73 -17.31 3.55
N ILE A 59 1.71 -18.03 4.70
CA ILE A 59 0.73 -17.79 5.76
C ILE A 59 1.08 -16.59 6.65
N GLU A 60 2.37 -16.41 6.98
CA GLU A 60 2.87 -15.31 7.79
C GLU A 60 3.27 -14.10 6.92
N ASN A 61 3.29 -14.29 5.59
CA ASN A 61 3.66 -13.27 4.62
C ASN A 61 5.04 -12.65 4.88
N VAL A 62 6.03 -13.50 5.06
CA VAL A 62 7.43 -13.14 5.34
C VAL A 62 8.36 -13.64 4.23
N ASP A 63 9.63 -13.18 4.21
CA ASP A 63 10.63 -13.74 3.31
C ASP A 63 11.25 -15.03 3.87
N PHE A 64 11.97 -15.74 3.02
CA PHE A 64 12.61 -17.01 3.37
C PHE A 64 13.52 -16.92 4.61
N PRO A 65 14.44 -15.94 4.74
CA PRO A 65 15.24 -15.79 5.95
C PRO A 65 14.40 -15.62 7.22
N THR A 66 13.35 -14.82 7.17
CA THR A 66 12.44 -14.59 8.31
C THR A 66 11.66 -15.85 8.64
N ALA A 67 11.20 -16.62 7.65
CA ALA A 67 10.53 -17.89 7.87
C ALA A 67 11.47 -18.93 8.54
N VAL A 68 12.74 -18.95 8.12
CA VAL A 68 13.76 -19.81 8.75
C VAL A 68 14.01 -19.40 10.22
N GLU A 69 14.12 -18.11 10.50
CA GLU A 69 14.30 -17.59 11.87
C GLU A 69 13.10 -17.90 12.77
N SER A 70 11.89 -17.65 12.30
CA SER A 70 10.63 -17.93 13.02
C SER A 70 10.51 -19.43 13.37
N LEU A 71 10.78 -20.30 12.40
CA LEU A 71 10.78 -21.74 12.62
C LEU A 71 11.87 -22.19 13.59
N ALA A 72 13.07 -21.63 13.48
CA ALA A 72 14.20 -21.95 14.34
C ALA A 72 13.91 -21.55 15.79
N GLU A 73 13.38 -20.37 16.02
CA GLU A 73 12.97 -19.90 17.35
C GLU A 73 11.88 -20.81 17.95
N ARG A 74 10.86 -21.13 17.15
CA ARG A 74 9.75 -22.01 17.58
C ARG A 74 10.19 -23.40 17.99
N TYR A 75 11.22 -23.95 17.35
CA TYR A 75 11.73 -25.30 17.61
C TYR A 75 13.05 -25.34 18.40
N GLY A 76 13.53 -24.20 18.89
CA GLY A 76 14.78 -24.12 19.65
C GLY A 76 16.02 -24.55 18.85
N VAL A 77 15.99 -24.35 17.52
CA VAL A 77 17.11 -24.67 16.61
C VAL A 77 18.00 -23.44 16.48
N GLU A 78 19.28 -23.56 16.79
CA GLU A 78 20.24 -22.50 16.53
C GLU A 78 20.58 -22.43 15.04
N VAL A 79 20.16 -21.36 14.37
CA VAL A 79 20.51 -21.08 12.96
C VAL A 79 21.95 -20.59 12.91
N LYS A 80 22.87 -21.44 12.49
CA LYS A 80 24.22 -21.01 12.13
C LYS A 80 24.18 -20.47 10.70
N ARG A 81 24.41 -19.20 10.54
CA ARG A 81 24.61 -18.59 9.22
C ARG A 81 26.04 -18.87 8.81
N GLU A 82 26.24 -19.64 7.74
CA GLU A 82 27.54 -19.78 7.11
C GLU A 82 27.92 -18.41 6.52
N ASP A 83 29.03 -17.84 7.05
CA ASP A 83 29.73 -16.65 6.56
C ASP A 83 28.81 -15.46 6.13
N GLU A 84 28.13 -14.82 7.09
CA GLU A 84 27.68 -13.45 6.86
C GLU A 84 28.94 -12.56 6.72
N ASP A 85 29.12 -11.97 5.55
CA ASP A 85 30.02 -10.84 5.37
C ASP A 85 29.78 -9.84 6.51
N PRO A 86 30.75 -9.53 7.39
CA PRO A 86 30.56 -8.58 8.49
C PRO A 86 29.94 -7.26 8.05
N GLN A 87 30.18 -6.84 6.80
CA GLN A 87 29.56 -5.67 6.22
C GLN A 87 28.05 -5.86 5.92
N ALA A 88 27.60 -7.08 5.65
CA ALA A 88 26.17 -7.36 5.45
C ALA A 88 25.41 -7.27 6.79
N GLU A 89 25.98 -7.77 7.86
CA GLU A 89 25.41 -7.66 9.21
C GLU A 89 25.35 -6.19 9.68
N GLU A 90 26.42 -5.43 9.45
CA GLU A 90 26.42 -3.99 9.76
C GLU A 90 25.36 -3.22 8.96
N ARG A 91 25.22 -3.53 7.65
CA ARG A 91 24.16 -2.93 6.82
C ARG A 91 22.75 -3.27 7.32
N ARG A 92 22.52 -4.52 7.73
CA ARG A 92 21.25 -4.96 8.31
C ARG A 92 20.93 -4.23 9.60
N LYS A 93 21.88 -4.16 10.56
CA LYS A 93 21.72 -3.42 11.82
C LYS A 93 21.47 -1.93 11.56
N ALA A 94 22.20 -1.34 10.63
CA ALA A 94 21.99 0.05 10.24
C ALA A 94 20.57 0.27 9.66
N ARG A 95 20.12 -0.61 8.75
CA ARG A 95 18.77 -0.53 8.18
C ARG A 95 17.66 -0.71 9.22
N GLN A 96 17.83 -1.69 10.14
CA GLN A 96 16.91 -1.89 11.26
C GLN A 96 16.79 -0.64 12.12
N ARG A 97 17.91 -0.01 12.44
CA ARG A 97 17.96 1.23 13.22
C ARG A 97 17.25 2.40 12.52
N LEU A 98 17.38 2.50 11.20
CA LEU A 98 16.63 3.49 10.41
C LEU A 98 15.11 3.21 10.43
N THR A 99 14.70 1.94 10.35
CA THR A 99 13.30 1.55 10.47
C THR A 99 12.72 1.89 11.85
N GLU A 100 13.46 1.64 12.92
CA GLU A 100 13.08 2.05 14.29
C GLU A 100 12.91 3.57 14.42
N LEU A 101 13.79 4.36 13.80
CA LEU A 101 13.66 5.82 13.76
C LEU A 101 12.37 6.25 13.05
N MET A 102 12.02 5.60 11.95
CA MET A 102 10.79 5.88 11.21
C MET A 102 9.53 5.56 12.02
N GLU A 103 9.48 4.41 12.71
CA GLU A 103 8.36 4.03 13.58
C GLU A 103 8.20 5.00 14.77
N ARG A 104 9.30 5.38 15.41
CA ARG A 104 9.29 6.38 16.50
C ARG A 104 8.80 7.74 16.01
N THR A 105 9.18 8.12 14.79
CA THR A 105 8.72 9.37 14.17
C THR A 105 7.23 9.32 13.86
N ALA A 106 6.71 8.19 13.34
CA ALA A 106 5.28 8.00 13.11
C ALA A 106 4.49 8.11 14.41
N SER A 107 4.94 7.43 15.47
CA SER A 107 4.32 7.53 16.80
C SER A 107 4.34 8.96 17.35
N PHE A 108 5.45 9.67 17.19
CA PHE A 108 5.56 11.06 17.62
C PHE A 108 4.59 11.98 16.86
N TYR A 109 4.53 11.88 15.53
CA TYR A 109 3.61 12.69 14.73
C TYR A 109 2.14 12.37 15.03
N SER A 110 1.80 11.11 15.26
CA SER A 110 0.45 10.69 15.62
C SER A 110 0.02 11.22 16.99
N SER A 111 0.87 11.09 18.02
CA SER A 111 0.60 11.71 19.32
C SER A 111 0.46 13.24 19.22
N PHE A 112 1.34 13.88 18.46
CA PHE A 112 1.28 15.33 18.28
C PHE A 112 0.01 15.78 17.54
N PHE A 113 -0.47 14.96 16.59
CA PHE A 113 -1.76 15.19 15.92
C PHE A 113 -2.94 15.12 16.89
N GLY A 114 -2.95 14.16 17.83
CA GLY A 114 -4.00 14.02 18.83
C GLY A 114 -4.03 15.17 19.85
N ASP A 115 -2.88 15.47 20.42
CA ASP A 115 -2.78 16.27 21.65
C ASP A 115 -2.48 17.76 21.40
N ALA A 116 -1.75 18.10 20.33
CA ALA A 116 -1.25 19.46 20.16
C ALA A 116 -2.33 20.42 19.66
N PRO A 117 -2.46 21.61 20.29
CA PRO A 117 -3.34 22.68 19.79
C PRO A 117 -2.98 23.12 18.35
N GLU A 118 -1.72 23.04 17.99
CA GLU A 118 -1.22 23.37 16.66
C GLU A 118 -1.84 22.51 15.55
N ALA A 119 -2.21 21.26 15.87
CA ALA A 119 -2.83 20.32 14.96
C ALA A 119 -4.37 20.49 14.84
N ALA A 120 -5.01 21.41 15.58
CA ALA A 120 -6.46 21.56 15.60
C ALA A 120 -7.05 21.76 14.20
N LYS A 121 -6.48 22.68 13.40
CA LYS A 121 -6.93 22.91 12.01
C LYS A 121 -6.76 21.68 11.10
N ALA A 122 -5.77 20.85 11.37
CA ALA A 122 -5.56 19.62 10.63
C ALA A 122 -6.63 18.58 10.97
N ARG A 123 -7.03 18.47 12.24
CA ARG A 123 -8.15 17.61 12.68
C ARG A 123 -9.48 18.10 12.09
N GLU A 124 -9.77 19.39 12.19
CA GLU A 124 -10.97 20.00 11.58
C GLU A 124 -11.04 19.74 10.07
N TYR A 125 -9.90 19.90 9.36
CA TYR A 125 -9.84 19.62 7.93
C TYR A 125 -10.19 18.15 7.60
N LEU A 126 -9.60 17.18 8.31
CA LEU A 126 -9.86 15.77 8.05
C LEU A 126 -11.30 15.36 8.47
N ALA A 127 -11.80 15.90 9.58
CA ALA A 127 -13.19 15.72 9.98
C ALA A 127 -14.17 16.31 8.95
N GLY A 128 -13.86 17.50 8.40
CA GLY A 128 -14.63 18.14 7.33
C GLY A 128 -14.60 17.34 6.00
N ARG A 129 -13.62 16.45 5.83
CA ARG A 129 -13.56 15.45 4.73
C ARG A 129 -14.28 14.14 5.07
N GLY A 130 -15.03 14.09 6.18
CA GLY A 130 -15.76 12.90 6.60
C GLY A 130 -14.92 11.77 7.18
N LEU A 131 -13.64 12.01 7.52
CA LEU A 131 -12.75 11.01 8.10
C LEU A 131 -12.86 10.98 9.62
N GLY A 132 -13.28 9.85 10.18
CA GLY A 132 -13.44 9.63 11.63
C GLY A 132 -12.12 9.48 12.37
N GLU A 133 -12.10 9.75 13.66
CA GLU A 133 -10.91 9.65 14.50
C GLU A 133 -10.33 8.23 14.55
N GLU A 134 -11.18 7.21 14.56
CA GLU A 134 -10.78 5.81 14.66
C GLU A 134 -9.94 5.40 13.44
N ILE A 135 -10.43 5.66 12.22
CA ILE A 135 -9.70 5.32 11.00
C ILE A 135 -8.40 6.13 10.87
N LEU A 136 -8.41 7.41 11.26
CA LEU A 136 -7.21 8.25 11.25
C LEU A 136 -6.14 7.71 12.21
N LYS A 137 -6.54 7.26 13.39
CA LYS A 137 -5.66 6.62 14.37
C LYS A 137 -5.13 5.29 13.86
N ASP A 138 -6.01 4.48 13.25
CA ASP A 138 -5.65 3.19 12.68
C ASP A 138 -4.58 3.34 11.59
N PHE A 139 -4.74 4.30 10.67
CA PHE A 139 -3.73 4.63 9.66
C PHE A 139 -2.50 5.37 10.22
N GLY A 140 -2.48 5.71 11.50
CA GLY A 140 -1.38 6.43 12.14
C GLY A 140 -1.20 7.85 11.61
N VAL A 141 -2.29 8.49 11.15
CA VAL A 141 -2.24 9.87 10.67
C VAL A 141 -1.67 10.77 11.75
N GLY A 142 -0.76 11.65 11.37
CA GLY A 142 -0.02 12.51 12.28
C GLY A 142 0.03 13.96 11.84
N PHE A 143 0.72 14.77 12.64
CA PHE A 143 1.02 16.16 12.30
C PHE A 143 2.48 16.49 12.65
N ALA A 144 3.19 17.02 11.67
CA ALA A 144 4.56 17.50 11.87
C ALA A 144 4.52 18.93 12.43
N PRO A 145 5.20 19.21 13.58
CA PRO A 145 5.27 20.53 14.17
C PRO A 145 5.77 21.61 13.20
N SER A 146 5.43 22.87 13.45
CA SER A 146 5.81 23.99 12.56
C SER A 146 7.26 24.44 12.72
N ALA A 147 7.88 24.19 13.86
CA ALA A 147 9.27 24.56 14.13
C ALA A 147 10.24 23.86 13.16
N TRP A 148 11.41 24.47 12.98
CA TRP A 148 12.37 24.04 11.97
C TRP A 148 13.16 22.77 12.31
N ASP A 149 13.23 22.41 13.58
CA ASP A 149 14.19 21.44 14.11
C ASP A 149 13.63 20.56 15.25
N THR A 150 12.30 20.54 15.42
CA THR A 150 11.69 19.76 16.52
C THR A 150 12.02 18.28 16.44
N LEU A 151 11.86 17.67 15.27
CA LEU A 151 12.18 16.26 15.08
C LEU A 151 13.68 16.02 15.12
N LEU A 152 14.47 16.93 14.53
CA LEU A 152 15.94 16.88 14.56
C LEU A 152 16.45 16.82 16.02
N ILE A 153 15.98 17.74 16.88
CA ILE A 153 16.37 17.78 18.30
C ILE A 153 15.92 16.52 19.03
N LYS A 154 14.66 16.10 18.87
CA LYS A 154 14.14 14.88 19.50
C LYS A 154 14.88 13.63 19.04
N GLY A 155 15.19 13.52 17.75
CA GLY A 155 15.97 12.42 17.20
C GLY A 155 17.36 12.33 17.83
N GLN A 156 18.07 13.46 17.93
CA GLN A 156 19.38 13.51 18.58
C GLN A 156 19.30 13.16 20.07
N GLN A 157 18.30 13.63 20.80
CA GLN A 157 18.06 13.28 22.20
C GLN A 157 17.77 11.78 22.37
N ALA A 158 17.15 11.15 21.39
CA ALA A 158 16.91 9.70 21.34
C ALA A 158 18.14 8.89 20.86
N GLY A 159 19.29 9.56 20.64
CA GLY A 159 20.56 8.93 20.27
C GLY A 159 20.71 8.68 18.76
N TYR A 160 19.89 9.28 17.89
CA TYR A 160 20.07 9.23 16.45
C TYR A 160 20.97 10.35 15.95
N SER A 161 21.83 10.01 15.00
CA SER A 161 22.75 10.96 14.39
C SER A 161 22.08 11.78 13.26
N ILE A 162 22.65 12.95 12.95
CA ILE A 162 22.20 13.76 11.79
C ILE A 162 22.26 12.97 10.47
N PRO A 163 23.31 12.17 10.18
CA PRO A 163 23.32 11.31 9.01
C PRO A 163 22.13 10.34 8.93
N GLU A 164 21.69 9.74 10.03
CA GLU A 164 20.53 8.84 10.05
C GLU A 164 19.24 9.60 9.71
N LEU A 165 19.05 10.78 10.27
CA LEU A 165 17.89 11.66 9.98
C LEU A 165 17.88 12.13 8.51
N LEU A 166 19.05 12.34 7.90
CA LEU A 166 19.16 12.67 6.47
C LEU A 166 18.90 11.44 5.58
N ARG A 167 19.43 10.26 5.93
CA ARG A 167 19.24 9.00 5.18
C ARG A 167 17.77 8.56 5.16
N THR A 168 17.02 8.80 6.24
CA THR A 168 15.58 8.53 6.30
C THR A 168 14.72 9.60 5.61
N GLY A 169 15.33 10.70 5.15
CA GLY A 169 14.60 11.83 4.58
C GLY A 169 13.70 12.57 5.59
N LEU A 170 13.91 12.40 6.89
CA LEU A 170 13.22 13.14 7.95
C LEU A 170 13.79 14.55 8.12
N ALA A 171 15.08 14.71 7.86
CA ALA A 171 15.77 16.00 7.80
C ALA A 171 16.31 16.27 6.40
N GLN A 172 16.58 17.53 6.12
CA GLN A 172 17.21 17.96 4.87
C GLN A 172 18.17 19.11 5.10
N LYS A 173 19.09 19.32 4.15
CA LYS A 173 20.06 20.43 4.21
C LYS A 173 19.53 21.64 3.43
N ASN A 174 19.78 22.83 3.95
CA ASN A 174 19.59 24.06 3.19
C ASN A 174 20.85 24.39 2.36
N ASN A 175 20.77 25.40 1.50
CA ASN A 175 21.87 25.84 0.64
C ASN A 175 23.11 26.35 1.42
N LYS A 176 22.98 26.63 2.72
CA LYS A 176 24.06 27.08 3.61
C LYS A 176 24.62 25.94 4.47
N GLY A 177 24.16 24.69 4.25
CA GLY A 177 24.60 23.50 4.99
C GLY A 177 23.89 23.29 6.32
N GLY A 178 22.98 24.14 6.74
CA GLY A 178 22.14 23.94 7.94
C GLY A 178 21.16 22.78 7.73
N VAL A 179 20.94 21.99 8.77
CA VAL A 179 20.01 20.84 8.75
C VAL A 179 18.71 21.21 9.45
N TYR A 180 17.58 20.81 8.89
CA TYR A 180 16.25 21.11 9.40
C TYR A 180 15.24 20.02 9.05
N ASP A 181 14.10 19.99 9.76
CA ASP A 181 13.03 19.00 9.56
C ASP A 181 12.42 19.15 8.17
N ARG A 182 12.32 18.04 7.43
CA ARG A 182 11.71 18.02 6.10
C ARG A 182 10.21 18.36 6.15
N PHE A 183 9.49 17.75 7.09
CA PHE A 183 8.06 17.95 7.25
C PHE A 183 7.82 18.98 8.36
N ARG A 184 7.07 20.05 8.05
CA ARG A 184 6.74 21.10 9.00
C ARG A 184 5.35 21.66 8.74
N ALA A 185 4.55 21.84 9.80
CA ALA A 185 3.15 22.32 9.73
C ALA A 185 2.33 21.56 8.68
N ARG A 186 2.46 20.22 8.65
CA ARG A 186 1.79 19.35 7.67
C ARG A 186 1.10 18.18 8.35
N ILE A 187 -0.05 17.79 7.83
CA ILE A 187 -0.64 16.47 8.10
C ILE A 187 0.32 15.42 7.53
N THR A 188 0.64 14.39 8.29
CA THR A 188 1.54 13.31 7.87
C THR A 188 0.80 11.98 7.79
N PHE A 189 1.10 11.23 6.74
CA PHE A 189 0.58 9.91 6.44
C PHE A 189 1.77 8.95 6.41
N PRO A 190 1.94 8.06 7.40
CA PRO A 190 3.03 7.10 7.38
C PRO A 190 2.81 6.12 6.22
N ILE A 191 3.84 5.95 5.41
CA ILE A 191 3.84 4.99 4.30
C ILE A 191 4.50 3.73 4.81
N ARG A 192 3.76 2.61 4.74
CA ARG A 192 4.21 1.32 5.23
C ARG A 192 4.49 0.36 4.08
N ASP A 193 5.51 -0.46 4.23
CA ASP A 193 5.75 -1.59 3.33
C ASP A 193 4.73 -2.72 3.57
N ALA A 194 4.74 -3.74 2.74
CA ALA A 194 3.81 -4.88 2.85
C ALA A 194 3.94 -5.68 4.18
N ARG A 195 4.97 -5.41 4.99
CA ARG A 195 5.18 -5.96 6.33
C ARG A 195 4.72 -5.02 7.44
N GLY A 196 4.10 -3.90 7.10
CA GLY A 196 3.62 -2.90 8.04
C GLY A 196 4.69 -1.95 8.62
N ARG A 197 5.95 -2.02 8.17
CA ARG A 197 7.03 -1.16 8.66
C ARG A 197 6.97 0.20 7.98
N VAL A 198 7.10 1.28 8.75
CA VAL A 198 7.14 2.64 8.20
C VAL A 198 8.45 2.84 7.43
N VAL A 199 8.32 3.13 6.13
CA VAL A 199 9.45 3.35 5.21
C VAL A 199 9.53 4.79 4.73
N GLY A 200 8.45 5.57 4.86
CA GLY A 200 8.37 6.95 4.43
C GLY A 200 7.16 7.67 5.01
N PHE A 201 6.99 8.91 4.60
CA PHE A 201 5.83 9.72 4.90
C PHE A 201 5.35 10.45 3.66
N GLY A 202 4.04 10.49 3.48
CA GLY A 202 3.37 11.52 2.73
C GLY A 202 2.99 12.67 3.66
N ALA A 203 2.96 13.89 3.14
CA ALA A 203 2.55 15.03 3.95
C ALA A 203 1.74 16.04 3.13
N ARG A 204 0.64 16.53 3.71
CA ARG A 204 -0.24 17.54 3.11
C ARG A 204 -0.12 18.86 3.85
N ALA A 205 0.04 19.94 3.09
CA ALA A 205 0.03 21.30 3.63
C ALA A 205 -1.34 21.63 4.27
N THR A 206 -1.31 22.34 5.40
CA THR A 206 -2.53 22.82 6.08
C THR A 206 -2.88 24.25 5.70
N ARG A 207 -2.00 24.93 4.93
CA ARG A 207 -2.18 26.31 4.45
C ARG A 207 -1.98 26.35 2.94
N ASP A 208 -2.77 27.13 2.23
CA ASP A 208 -2.73 27.21 0.75
C ASP A 208 -1.44 27.84 0.22
N GLU A 209 -0.81 28.71 1.01
CA GLU A 209 0.46 29.34 0.65
C GLU A 209 1.65 28.38 0.77
N GLN A 210 1.49 27.25 1.49
CA GLN A 210 2.55 26.27 1.71
C GLN A 210 2.69 25.35 0.51
N LYS A 211 3.68 25.59 -0.30
CA LYS A 211 4.00 24.75 -1.49
C LYS A 211 5.14 23.78 -1.21
N PRO A 212 5.13 22.59 -1.84
CA PRO A 212 4.03 22.00 -2.60
C PRO A 212 2.86 21.59 -1.67
N LYS A 213 1.64 21.46 -2.20
CA LYS A 213 0.46 20.99 -1.45
C LYS A 213 0.69 19.63 -0.83
N TYR A 214 1.27 18.70 -1.60
CA TYR A 214 1.71 17.38 -1.13
C TYR A 214 3.23 17.26 -1.22
N LEU A 215 3.83 16.65 -0.21
CA LEU A 215 5.26 16.41 -0.10
C LEU A 215 5.48 14.99 0.41
N ASN A 216 6.23 14.18 -0.33
CA ASN A 216 6.60 12.83 0.10
C ASN A 216 8.02 12.80 0.66
N SER A 217 8.39 11.73 1.38
CA SER A 217 9.77 11.42 1.67
C SER A 217 10.61 11.44 0.40
N ALA A 218 11.87 11.82 0.52
CA ALA A 218 12.81 11.73 -0.60
C ALA A 218 13.09 10.26 -0.91
N GLU A 219 13.40 9.96 -2.18
CA GLU A 219 13.97 8.67 -2.55
C GLU A 219 15.21 8.38 -1.70
N GLY A 220 15.35 7.14 -1.23
CA GLY A 220 16.41 6.80 -0.32
C GLY A 220 16.46 5.31 0.00
N GLU A 221 17.19 4.96 1.04
CA GLU A 221 17.46 3.57 1.40
C GLU A 221 16.20 2.77 1.82
N LEU A 222 15.21 3.45 2.42
CA LEU A 222 13.98 2.82 2.89
C LEU A 222 12.79 3.06 1.96
N PHE A 223 12.78 4.15 1.21
CA PHE A 223 11.61 4.61 0.47
C PHE A 223 11.91 4.77 -1.02
N HIS A 224 11.19 4.01 -1.84
CA HIS A 224 11.16 4.13 -3.30
C HIS A 224 9.70 4.27 -3.73
N LYS A 225 9.31 5.51 -4.07
CA LYS A 225 7.92 5.83 -4.40
C LYS A 225 7.35 4.99 -5.54
N SER A 226 8.19 4.64 -6.51
CA SER A 226 7.81 3.82 -7.66
C SER A 226 7.54 2.36 -7.33
N GLU A 227 7.92 1.88 -6.14
CA GLU A 227 7.86 0.48 -5.73
C GLU A 227 6.91 0.24 -4.56
N ILE A 228 6.17 1.27 -4.11
CA ILE A 228 5.30 1.17 -2.95
C ILE A 228 3.91 1.75 -3.24
N LEU A 229 2.89 1.19 -2.59
CA LEU A 229 1.53 1.67 -2.59
C LEU A 229 1.11 2.03 -1.17
N TYR A 230 0.43 3.17 -0.99
CA TYR A 230 -0.12 3.55 0.30
C TYR A 230 -1.26 2.61 0.71
N GLY A 231 -1.24 2.13 1.93
CA GLY A 231 -2.25 1.20 2.46
C GLY A 231 -2.02 -0.27 2.10
N ILE A 232 -0.93 -0.62 1.41
CA ILE A 232 -0.66 -2.01 0.97
C ILE A 232 -0.55 -2.99 2.14
N ASP A 233 -0.03 -2.54 3.29
CA ASP A 233 0.08 -3.32 4.52
C ASP A 233 -1.26 -3.83 5.03
N ARG A 234 -2.33 -3.06 4.81
CA ARG A 234 -3.71 -3.35 5.23
C ARG A 234 -4.51 -4.05 4.14
N ALA A 235 -4.28 -3.63 2.90
CA ALA A 235 -5.09 -4.05 1.77
C ALA A 235 -4.75 -5.46 1.25
N ARG A 236 -3.56 -5.99 1.49
CA ARG A 236 -3.09 -7.23 0.88
C ARG A 236 -3.97 -8.45 1.17
N GLY A 237 -4.37 -8.66 2.43
CA GLY A 237 -5.29 -9.74 2.79
C GLY A 237 -6.68 -9.58 2.17
N PRO A 238 -7.33 -8.41 2.33
CA PRO A 238 -8.58 -8.08 1.65
C PRO A 238 -8.53 -8.22 0.13
N MET A 239 -7.46 -7.77 -0.53
CA MET A 239 -7.24 -7.94 -1.96
C MET A 239 -7.26 -9.41 -2.38
N ALA A 240 -6.49 -10.25 -1.70
CA ALA A 240 -6.44 -11.69 -1.98
C ALA A 240 -7.82 -12.33 -1.83
N LYS A 241 -8.61 -11.91 -0.84
CA LYS A 241 -9.97 -12.38 -0.60
C LYS A 241 -10.96 -11.88 -1.65
N ALA A 242 -10.84 -10.61 -2.07
CA ALA A 242 -11.72 -10.01 -3.08
C ALA A 242 -11.34 -10.40 -4.52
N GLY A 243 -10.12 -10.93 -4.76
CA GLY A 243 -9.56 -11.20 -6.08
C GLY A 243 -9.28 -9.93 -6.89
N ARG A 244 -9.37 -8.76 -6.26
CA ARG A 244 -9.18 -7.46 -6.91
C ARG A 244 -8.46 -6.46 -6.01
N ALA A 245 -7.83 -5.46 -6.63
CA ALA A 245 -7.28 -4.27 -5.97
C ALA A 245 -8.00 -3.02 -6.49
N VAL A 246 -8.40 -2.11 -5.59
CA VAL A 246 -8.91 -0.78 -5.97
C VAL A 246 -7.77 0.21 -5.83
N VAL A 247 -7.42 0.89 -6.93
CA VAL A 247 -6.29 1.82 -6.99
C VAL A 247 -6.80 3.24 -7.12
N VAL A 248 -6.41 4.11 -6.17
CA VAL A 248 -6.76 5.53 -6.12
C VAL A 248 -5.50 6.41 -6.07
N GLU A 249 -5.66 7.74 -6.16
CA GLU A 249 -4.52 8.65 -6.25
C GLU A 249 -3.94 9.04 -4.90
N GLY A 250 -4.79 9.38 -3.93
CA GLY A 250 -4.42 10.09 -2.72
C GLY A 250 -4.48 9.29 -1.43
N TYR A 251 -3.85 9.86 -0.39
CA TYR A 251 -3.86 9.30 0.97
C TYR A 251 -5.27 9.29 1.57
N THR A 252 -5.99 10.41 1.42
CA THR A 252 -7.33 10.58 1.95
C THR A 252 -8.33 9.67 1.27
N ASP A 253 -8.15 9.37 -0.02
CA ASP A 253 -9.02 8.48 -0.78
C ASP A 253 -8.92 7.05 -0.25
N VAL A 254 -7.69 6.56 -0.03
CA VAL A 254 -7.48 5.25 0.59
C VAL A 254 -8.13 5.17 1.95
N ILE A 255 -7.91 6.17 2.83
CA ILE A 255 -8.45 6.18 4.19
C ILE A 255 -9.99 6.20 4.16
N ALA A 256 -10.58 7.04 3.29
CA ALA A 256 -12.04 7.13 3.14
C ALA A 256 -12.65 5.82 2.64
N LEU A 257 -12.02 5.19 1.65
CA LEU A 257 -12.47 3.90 1.12
C LEU A 257 -12.37 2.79 2.17
N HIS A 258 -11.28 2.72 2.93
CA HIS A 258 -11.17 1.77 4.04
C HIS A 258 -12.25 2.00 5.11
N GLN A 259 -12.55 3.26 5.45
CA GLN A 259 -13.64 3.62 6.36
C GLN A 259 -15.00 3.17 5.82
N ALA A 260 -15.20 3.26 4.50
CA ALA A 260 -16.43 2.83 3.82
C ALA A 260 -16.50 1.31 3.57
N GLY A 261 -15.47 0.54 3.99
CA GLY A 261 -15.45 -0.93 3.87
C GLY A 261 -14.75 -1.47 2.62
N PHE A 262 -14.13 -0.62 1.78
CA PHE A 262 -13.31 -1.03 0.64
C PHE A 262 -11.86 -1.22 1.09
N THR A 263 -11.63 -2.27 1.87
CA THR A 263 -10.33 -2.52 2.50
C THR A 263 -9.26 -3.04 1.53
N GLU A 264 -9.62 -3.38 0.30
CA GLU A 264 -8.74 -3.69 -0.82
C GLU A 264 -8.19 -2.45 -1.56
N ALA A 265 -8.47 -1.23 -1.07
CA ALA A 265 -8.03 0.02 -1.69
C ALA A 265 -6.58 0.38 -1.34
N VAL A 266 -5.82 0.86 -2.35
CA VAL A 266 -4.45 1.35 -2.23
C VAL A 266 -4.22 2.62 -3.03
N GLY A 267 -3.22 3.43 -2.65
CA GLY A 267 -2.91 4.71 -3.30
C GLY A 267 -1.57 4.76 -4.01
N VAL A 268 -1.53 5.38 -5.19
CA VAL A 268 -0.29 5.62 -5.96
C VAL A 268 0.45 6.89 -5.53
N MET A 269 -0.13 7.67 -4.63
CA MET A 269 0.48 8.85 -3.99
C MET A 269 0.87 10.00 -4.95
N GLY A 270 0.03 10.26 -5.97
CA GLY A 270 0.17 11.44 -6.85
C GLY A 270 1.14 11.26 -8.01
N THR A 271 1.21 10.05 -8.58
CA THR A 271 1.87 9.74 -9.87
C THR A 271 1.08 8.67 -10.59
N SER A 272 1.34 8.51 -11.89
CA SER A 272 0.82 7.35 -12.62
C SER A 272 1.29 6.06 -11.96
N ILE A 273 0.46 5.03 -11.96
CA ILE A 273 0.84 3.69 -11.51
C ILE A 273 2.06 3.19 -12.30
N THR A 274 3.01 2.57 -11.61
CA THR A 274 4.26 2.09 -12.20
C THR A 274 4.20 0.61 -12.52
N GLU A 275 5.17 0.14 -13.32
CA GLU A 275 5.32 -1.29 -13.61
C GLU A 275 5.59 -2.11 -12.35
N ALA A 276 6.42 -1.61 -11.44
CA ALA A 276 6.71 -2.28 -10.18
C ALA A 276 5.47 -2.40 -9.28
N GLN A 277 4.64 -1.34 -9.22
CA GLN A 277 3.37 -1.36 -8.49
C GLN A 277 2.36 -2.35 -9.10
N ILE A 278 2.23 -2.39 -10.43
CA ILE A 278 1.39 -3.37 -11.12
C ILE A 278 1.90 -4.79 -10.87
N ALA A 279 3.22 -5.02 -10.95
CA ALA A 279 3.82 -6.30 -10.66
C ALA A 279 3.55 -6.76 -9.21
N MET A 280 3.61 -5.84 -8.25
CA MET A 280 3.26 -6.11 -6.86
C MET A 280 1.79 -6.54 -6.72
N LEU A 281 0.86 -5.82 -7.35
CA LEU A 281 -0.57 -6.15 -7.29
C LEU A 281 -0.87 -7.47 -8.01
N SER A 282 -0.30 -7.70 -9.20
CA SER A 282 -0.52 -8.93 -9.98
C SER A 282 -0.01 -10.20 -9.31
N ALA A 283 0.86 -10.09 -8.31
CA ALA A 283 1.26 -11.23 -7.47
C ALA A 283 0.16 -11.66 -6.47
N THR A 284 -0.88 -10.83 -6.28
CA THR A 284 -1.92 -11.07 -5.27
C THR A 284 -3.31 -11.15 -5.91
N VAL A 285 -3.57 -10.43 -7.00
CA VAL A 285 -4.91 -10.33 -7.62
C VAL A 285 -4.85 -10.47 -9.15
N ASP A 286 -5.95 -10.91 -9.73
CA ASP A 286 -6.14 -11.02 -11.18
C ASP A 286 -6.82 -9.78 -11.79
N THR A 287 -7.36 -8.88 -10.95
CA THR A 287 -8.08 -7.69 -11.39
C THR A 287 -7.60 -6.45 -10.64
N ILE A 288 -7.28 -5.39 -11.38
CA ILE A 288 -7.02 -4.05 -10.86
C ILE A 288 -8.16 -3.14 -11.31
N VAL A 289 -8.80 -2.46 -10.37
CA VAL A 289 -9.84 -1.46 -10.61
C VAL A 289 -9.24 -0.08 -10.38
N LEU A 290 -9.11 0.72 -11.42
CA LEU A 290 -8.58 2.08 -11.36
C LEU A 290 -9.73 3.06 -11.08
N ALA A 291 -9.76 3.68 -9.91
CA ALA A 291 -10.65 4.77 -9.55
C ALA A 291 -9.82 6.05 -9.39
N LEU A 292 -9.31 6.55 -10.53
CA LEU A 292 -8.45 7.72 -10.63
C LEU A 292 -9.28 8.95 -11.03
N ASP A 293 -8.74 10.15 -10.75
CA ASP A 293 -9.40 11.39 -11.13
C ASP A 293 -9.64 11.45 -12.65
N ALA A 294 -10.81 11.95 -13.07
CA ALA A 294 -11.20 12.04 -14.49
C ALA A 294 -10.47 13.14 -15.26
N ASP A 295 -9.28 13.55 -14.82
CA ASP A 295 -8.45 14.57 -15.44
C ASP A 295 -7.49 13.99 -16.52
N ALA A 296 -6.75 14.88 -17.20
CA ALA A 296 -5.79 14.48 -18.23
C ALA A 296 -4.62 13.64 -17.68
N ALA A 297 -4.26 13.82 -16.41
CA ALA A 297 -3.18 13.08 -15.76
C ALA A 297 -3.64 11.65 -15.45
N GLY A 298 -4.85 11.49 -14.90
CA GLY A 298 -5.48 10.19 -14.65
C GLY A 298 -5.65 9.38 -15.93
N ARG A 299 -6.14 9.99 -17.02
CA ARG A 299 -6.25 9.33 -18.36
C ARG A 299 -4.90 8.80 -18.85
N LYS A 300 -3.84 9.61 -18.74
CA LYS A 300 -2.49 9.17 -19.13
C LYS A 300 -1.97 8.04 -18.24
N ALA A 301 -2.32 8.07 -16.95
CA ALA A 301 -1.99 7.01 -16.00
C ALA A 301 -2.65 5.68 -16.38
N MET A 302 -3.92 5.72 -16.76
CA MET A 302 -4.70 4.56 -17.19
C MET A 302 -4.11 3.91 -18.44
N LEU A 303 -3.80 4.69 -19.50
CA LEU A 303 -3.16 4.17 -20.72
C LEU A 303 -1.81 3.52 -20.46
N ARG A 304 -1.03 4.08 -19.53
CA ARG A 304 0.24 3.49 -19.13
C ARG A 304 0.05 2.17 -18.38
N ALA A 305 -0.97 2.07 -17.54
CA ALA A 305 -1.32 0.84 -16.84
C ALA A 305 -1.63 -0.30 -17.84
N GLN A 306 -2.36 -0.01 -18.92
CA GLN A 306 -2.66 -0.98 -19.98
C GLN A 306 -1.39 -1.51 -20.66
N GLN A 307 -0.46 -0.61 -21.02
CA GLN A 307 0.80 -1.00 -21.66
C GLN A 307 1.62 -1.94 -20.77
N VAL A 308 1.63 -1.67 -19.48
CA VAL A 308 2.38 -2.48 -18.49
C VAL A 308 1.70 -3.81 -18.22
N ALA A 309 0.36 -3.85 -18.26
CA ALA A 309 -0.42 -5.08 -18.09
C ALA A 309 -0.40 -5.98 -19.34
N ALA A 310 -0.07 -5.42 -20.51
CA ALA A 310 0.04 -6.18 -21.76
C ALA A 310 1.07 -7.31 -21.60
N GLY A 311 0.63 -8.55 -21.77
CA GLY A 311 1.47 -9.76 -21.58
C GLY A 311 1.39 -10.39 -20.18
N ARG A 312 0.58 -9.85 -19.26
CA ARG A 312 0.21 -10.47 -17.99
C ARG A 312 -1.26 -10.90 -18.04
N SER A 313 -1.60 -12.00 -17.36
CA SER A 313 -3.02 -12.41 -17.20
C SER A 313 -3.69 -11.53 -16.13
N LEU A 314 -3.78 -10.22 -16.42
CA LEU A 314 -4.25 -9.20 -15.49
C LEU A 314 -5.32 -8.36 -16.18
N ARG A 315 -6.52 -8.29 -15.58
CA ARG A 315 -7.60 -7.42 -16.02
C ARG A 315 -7.46 -6.04 -15.41
N ILE A 316 -7.54 -5.01 -16.21
CA ILE A 316 -7.60 -3.62 -15.75
C ILE A 316 -8.98 -3.06 -16.08
N LEU A 317 -9.71 -2.74 -15.02
CA LEU A 317 -11.01 -2.07 -15.10
C LEU A 317 -10.85 -0.62 -14.67
N VAL A 318 -11.70 0.24 -15.22
CA VAL A 318 -11.73 1.68 -14.90
C VAL A 318 -13.11 2.06 -14.40
N VAL A 319 -13.13 2.73 -13.26
CA VAL A 319 -14.34 3.36 -12.73
C VAL A 319 -14.55 4.69 -13.44
N ALA A 320 -15.72 4.88 -14.05
CA ALA A 320 -16.13 6.16 -14.60
C ALA A 320 -16.49 7.14 -13.47
N MET A 321 -15.46 7.81 -12.92
CA MET A 321 -15.66 8.78 -11.84
C MET A 321 -16.41 10.02 -12.34
N PRO A 322 -17.39 10.56 -11.57
CA PRO A 322 -18.03 11.82 -11.89
C PRO A 322 -16.99 12.96 -11.97
N ALA A 323 -17.17 13.86 -12.94
CA ALA A 323 -16.22 14.94 -13.16
C ALA A 323 -16.08 15.83 -11.91
N GLY A 324 -14.86 16.02 -11.44
CA GLY A 324 -14.51 16.91 -10.32
C GLY A 324 -14.85 16.36 -8.93
N VAL A 325 -15.23 15.09 -8.82
CA VAL A 325 -15.50 14.39 -7.54
C VAL A 325 -14.43 13.33 -7.33
N ASP A 326 -13.79 13.35 -6.16
CA ASP A 326 -12.80 12.34 -5.79
C ASP A 326 -13.44 11.12 -5.10
N PRO A 327 -12.77 9.95 -5.07
CA PRO A 327 -13.29 8.75 -4.41
C PRO A 327 -13.63 8.97 -2.94
N ALA A 328 -12.89 9.82 -2.22
CA ALA A 328 -13.16 10.12 -0.82
C ALA A 328 -14.47 10.90 -0.64
N GLU A 329 -14.77 11.84 -1.52
CA GLU A 329 -16.03 12.60 -1.47
C GLU A 329 -17.24 11.69 -1.66
N ILE A 330 -17.16 10.73 -2.58
CA ILE A 330 -18.22 9.73 -2.76
C ILE A 330 -18.33 8.84 -1.53
N ALA A 331 -17.23 8.24 -1.09
CA ALA A 331 -17.23 7.24 -0.04
C ALA A 331 -17.69 7.78 1.33
N THR A 332 -17.47 9.08 1.60
CA THR A 332 -17.84 9.73 2.87
C THR A 332 -19.22 10.38 2.86
N ALA A 333 -19.88 10.46 1.70
CA ALA A 333 -21.24 10.96 1.59
C ALA A 333 -22.27 9.98 2.22
N GLU A 334 -23.47 10.47 2.52
CA GLU A 334 -24.59 9.62 2.97
C GLU A 334 -24.95 8.61 1.86
N GLY A 335 -24.96 7.30 2.19
CA GLY A 335 -25.13 6.22 1.21
C GLY A 335 -23.91 6.01 0.28
N GLY A 336 -22.78 6.69 0.54
CA GLY A 336 -21.62 6.74 -0.34
C GLY A 336 -20.93 5.40 -0.55
N ALA A 337 -20.93 4.54 0.46
CA ALA A 337 -20.39 3.19 0.35
C ALA A 337 -21.13 2.36 -0.72
N GLU A 338 -22.46 2.47 -0.79
CA GLU A 338 -23.26 1.78 -1.80
C GLU A 338 -23.04 2.38 -3.18
N THR A 339 -23.07 3.71 -3.28
CA THR A 339 -22.78 4.43 -4.52
C THR A 339 -21.40 4.06 -5.08
N PHE A 340 -20.37 4.03 -4.26
CA PHE A 340 -19.03 3.65 -4.72
C PHE A 340 -18.95 2.17 -5.12
N ARG A 341 -19.71 1.28 -4.45
CA ARG A 341 -19.79 -0.13 -4.83
C ARG A 341 -20.44 -0.29 -6.20
N GLU A 342 -21.55 0.40 -6.48
CA GLU A 342 -22.19 0.40 -7.78
C GLU A 342 -21.23 0.89 -8.89
N LEU A 343 -20.45 1.93 -8.62
CA LEU A 343 -19.45 2.43 -9.56
C LEU A 343 -18.33 1.40 -9.82
N VAL A 344 -17.84 0.72 -8.79
CA VAL A 344 -16.81 -0.34 -8.91
C VAL A 344 -17.36 -1.55 -9.67
N ASP A 345 -18.62 -1.93 -9.42
CA ASP A 345 -19.26 -3.06 -10.09
C ASP A 345 -19.62 -2.75 -11.56
N ALA A 346 -19.82 -1.47 -11.88
CA ALA A 346 -20.04 -0.96 -13.25
C ALA A 346 -18.72 -0.63 -13.98
N ALA A 347 -17.55 -0.89 -13.38
CA ALA A 347 -16.27 -0.58 -14.00
C ALA A 347 -16.08 -1.35 -15.31
N VAL A 348 -15.64 -0.65 -16.35
CA VAL A 348 -15.44 -1.18 -17.71
C VAL A 348 -13.98 -1.51 -17.98
N GLU A 349 -13.70 -2.34 -18.97
CA GLU A 349 -12.31 -2.60 -19.36
C GLU A 349 -11.66 -1.34 -19.94
N LEU A 350 -10.38 -1.16 -19.64
CA LEU A 350 -9.67 0.06 -20.02
C LEU A 350 -9.71 0.38 -21.52
N PRO A 351 -9.66 -0.59 -22.47
CA PRO A 351 -9.84 -0.29 -23.90
C PRO A 351 -11.23 0.26 -24.22
N GLU A 352 -12.29 -0.29 -23.61
CA GLU A 352 -13.67 0.19 -23.77
C GLU A 352 -13.80 1.63 -23.24
N PHE A 353 -13.30 1.88 -22.03
CA PHE A 353 -13.28 3.22 -21.44
C PHE A 353 -12.54 4.24 -22.32
N HIS A 354 -11.42 3.84 -22.93
CA HIS A 354 -10.67 4.71 -23.83
C HIS A 354 -11.49 5.07 -25.08
N ILE A 355 -12.16 4.08 -25.70
CA ILE A 355 -13.04 4.29 -26.85
C ILE A 355 -14.19 5.25 -26.48
N GLU A 356 -14.82 5.07 -25.32
CA GLU A 356 -15.90 5.95 -24.85
C GLU A 356 -15.42 7.40 -24.67
N LEU A 357 -14.23 7.60 -24.09
CA LEU A 357 -13.64 8.94 -23.94
C LEU A 357 -13.37 9.59 -25.30
N VAL A 358 -12.80 8.85 -26.24
CA VAL A 358 -12.50 9.34 -27.58
C VAL A 358 -13.81 9.70 -28.31
N LEU A 359 -14.84 8.87 -28.19
CA LEU A 359 -16.17 9.12 -28.79
C LEU A 359 -16.87 10.33 -28.16
N ALA A 360 -16.70 10.56 -26.84
CA ALA A 360 -17.30 11.71 -26.16
C ALA A 360 -16.70 13.07 -26.62
N GLU A 361 -15.47 13.07 -27.13
CA GLU A 361 -14.82 14.27 -27.67
C GLU A 361 -15.18 14.54 -29.13
N VAL A 362 -15.92 13.63 -29.79
CA VAL A 362 -16.31 13.77 -31.21
C VAL A 362 -17.48 14.73 -31.35
N ASP A 363 -17.30 15.77 -32.15
CA ASP A 363 -18.47 16.47 -32.75
C ASP A 363 -18.99 15.64 -33.96
N PRO A 364 -20.16 15.01 -33.81
CA PRO A 364 -20.70 14.15 -34.87
C PRO A 364 -21.02 14.92 -36.16
N ASN A 365 -21.10 16.26 -36.11
CA ASN A 365 -21.37 17.12 -37.24
C ASN A 365 -20.10 17.64 -37.94
N SER A 366 -18.90 17.40 -37.37
CA SER A 366 -17.61 17.81 -37.93
C SER A 366 -16.87 16.62 -38.59
N PRO A 367 -16.72 16.61 -39.93
CA PRO A 367 -15.91 15.57 -40.61
C PRO A 367 -14.47 15.49 -40.09
N GLN A 368 -13.86 16.65 -39.80
CA GLN A 368 -12.49 16.73 -39.26
C GLN A 368 -12.35 16.13 -37.86
N SER A 369 -13.39 16.28 -37.00
CA SER A 369 -13.44 15.65 -35.70
C SER A 369 -13.53 14.13 -35.79
N ARG A 370 -14.30 13.61 -36.76
CA ARG A 370 -14.42 12.17 -37.00
C ARG A 370 -13.14 11.55 -37.52
N ASP A 371 -12.45 12.22 -38.48
CA ASP A 371 -11.18 11.73 -39.04
C ASP A 371 -10.05 11.67 -37.98
N LYS A 372 -9.99 12.65 -37.05
CA LYS A 372 -9.05 12.67 -35.96
C LYS A 372 -9.24 11.47 -35.04
N VAL A 373 -10.48 11.13 -34.69
CA VAL A 373 -10.83 10.00 -33.81
C VAL A 373 -10.46 8.66 -34.43
N LEU A 374 -10.62 8.48 -35.75
CA LEU A 374 -10.21 7.24 -36.42
C LEU A 374 -8.69 7.03 -36.46
N GLY A 375 -7.91 8.09 -36.22
CA GLY A 375 -6.44 8.01 -36.07
C GLY A 375 -5.96 7.81 -34.64
N ASP A 376 -6.79 8.14 -33.64
CA ASP A 376 -6.47 8.08 -32.22
C ASP A 376 -7.05 6.82 -31.51
N ALA A 377 -7.99 6.10 -32.16
CA ALA A 377 -8.60 4.84 -31.72
C ALA A 377 -7.82 3.62 -32.25
#